data_0a8fa4f9487ce73c748ef55b173e1061
#
_entry.id   0a8fa4f9487ce73c748ef55b173e1061
#
_cell.length_a   1.000
_cell.length_b   1.000
_cell.length_c   1.000
_cell.angle_alpha   90.00
_cell.angle_beta   90.00
_cell.angle_gamma   90.00
#
_symmetry.space_group_name_H-M   'P 1'
#
loop_
_entity.id
_entity.type
_entity.pdbx_description
1 polymer ?
#
loop_
_entity_poly.entity_id
_entity_poly.type
_entity_poly.pdbx_seq_one_letter_code
_entity_poly.pdbx_strand_id
1 'polypeptide(L)'
;LDKAFQGGYYDEMVNLIRNLLGNALKTNDSLFFAVLTGCLRISKESIFSGLNNLKVHTISDVRYDEFFGFTDADVDEMLKFYGLSSYKDEIRNWYDGYRFGDADVYCPWDVINYCDELLADPKAMPQNYWANTSGNDLILGMLKKADQTTKDEVEELLNGGRITKRIKQELTYRDIDDSTENVWSVLYAAGYLTGTHVEQADADIFRLWVPNREICKLFYELVENWFRMVTRSDTARINRFCAAFPKEDAPAIQDMLHDYLWDSISVRDTAVRRNMKENFYHGMLLGLLRSQDSWLVRSNAEMGEGYSDISIQTPDRIGIVIELKYADDGNLEAACSKALKQIEEKKYAEGLKRRGTKKIIKYGIAFCEKECMVVMA
;
A
#
# COMPACT_ATOMS: atom_id res chain seq x y z
N LEU A 1 8.91 8.35 -20.33
CA LEU A 1 8.52 7.23 -21.17
C LEU A 1 7.09 6.76 -20.91
N ASP A 2 6.64 6.70 -19.66
CA ASP A 2 5.28 6.30 -19.28
C ASP A 2 4.21 7.14 -20.01
N LYS A 3 4.26 8.48 -19.90
CA LYS A 3 3.35 9.37 -20.61
C LYS A 3 3.41 9.22 -22.13
N ALA A 4 4.57 8.89 -22.69
CA ALA A 4 4.73 8.65 -24.12
C ALA A 4 4.06 7.33 -24.55
N PHE A 5 4.14 6.31 -23.69
CA PHE A 5 3.47 5.03 -23.92
C PHE A 5 1.95 5.20 -23.88
N GLN A 6 1.43 5.88 -22.86
CA GLN A 6 0.00 6.21 -22.74
C GLN A 6 -0.50 7.10 -23.88
N GLY A 7 0.34 8.02 -24.34
CA GLY A 7 0.03 8.96 -25.44
C GLY A 7 0.21 8.43 -26.84
N GLY A 8 0.70 7.17 -27.01
CA GLY A 8 0.87 6.51 -28.31
C GLY A 8 2.06 6.98 -29.14
N TYR A 9 3.01 7.75 -28.55
CA TYR A 9 4.23 8.23 -29.23
C TYR A 9 5.52 7.69 -28.58
N TYR A 10 5.43 6.47 -28.07
CA TYR A 10 6.52 5.82 -27.32
C TYR A 10 7.77 5.61 -28.17
N ASP A 11 7.61 5.14 -29.42
CA ASP A 11 8.73 4.85 -30.30
C ASP A 11 9.51 6.10 -30.70
N GLU A 12 8.81 7.20 -30.94
CA GLU A 12 9.42 8.49 -31.25
C GLU A 12 10.23 9.01 -30.05
N MET A 13 9.69 8.87 -28.84
CA MET A 13 10.36 9.27 -27.60
C MET A 13 11.61 8.40 -27.35
N VAL A 14 11.50 7.09 -27.52
CA VAL A 14 12.64 6.13 -27.41
C VAL A 14 13.73 6.50 -28.41
N ASN A 15 13.39 6.79 -29.66
CA ASN A 15 14.33 7.19 -30.69
C ASN A 15 15.03 8.53 -30.37
N LEU A 16 14.27 9.51 -29.86
CA LEU A 16 14.82 10.80 -29.42
C LEU A 16 15.85 10.60 -28.30
N ILE A 17 15.49 9.85 -27.25
CA ILE A 17 16.36 9.60 -26.08
C ILE A 17 17.60 8.80 -26.52
N ARG A 18 17.43 7.80 -27.36
CA ARG A 18 18.55 7.00 -27.92
C ARG A 18 19.56 7.88 -28.65
N ASN A 19 19.09 8.75 -29.54
CA ASN A 19 19.95 9.64 -30.29
C ASN A 19 20.64 10.65 -29.38
N LEU A 20 19.92 11.21 -28.40
CA LEU A 20 20.49 12.15 -27.43
C LEU A 20 21.60 11.50 -26.59
N LEU A 21 21.32 10.35 -25.97
CA LEU A 21 22.29 9.64 -25.16
C LEU A 21 23.43 9.02 -25.99
N GLY A 22 23.12 8.53 -27.18
CA GLY A 22 24.12 8.04 -28.10
C GLY A 22 25.14 9.10 -28.47
N ASN A 23 24.70 10.28 -28.84
CA ASN A 23 25.59 11.41 -29.16
C ASN A 23 26.32 11.96 -27.93
N ALA A 24 25.70 11.98 -26.77
CA ALA A 24 26.31 12.50 -25.55
C ALA A 24 27.37 11.55 -24.97
N LEU A 25 27.13 10.23 -25.04
CA LEU A 25 27.89 9.22 -24.31
C LEU A 25 28.83 8.38 -25.18
N LYS A 26 28.55 8.27 -26.49
CA LYS A 26 29.36 7.48 -27.41
C LYS A 26 30.30 8.38 -28.21
N THR A 27 31.58 8.03 -28.24
CA THR A 27 32.60 8.73 -29.04
C THR A 27 32.67 10.25 -28.78
N ASN A 28 32.40 10.66 -27.56
CA ASN A 28 32.49 12.05 -27.13
C ASN A 28 33.82 12.28 -26.40
N ASP A 29 34.78 12.90 -27.08
CA ASP A 29 36.14 13.17 -26.54
C ASP A 29 36.13 14.13 -25.35
N SER A 30 35.06 14.88 -25.14
CA SER A 30 34.87 15.76 -23.98
C SER A 30 34.28 15.08 -22.77
N LEU A 31 33.82 13.82 -22.90
CA LEU A 31 33.21 13.09 -21.81
C LEU A 31 34.25 12.34 -20.98
N PHE A 32 34.41 12.74 -19.72
CA PHE A 32 35.27 12.04 -18.77
C PHE A 32 34.53 10.89 -18.06
N PHE A 33 33.32 11.14 -17.59
CA PHE A 33 32.51 10.16 -16.85
C PHE A 33 31.03 10.50 -16.96
N ALA A 34 30.18 9.48 -16.92
CA ALA A 34 28.73 9.68 -16.91
C ALA A 34 28.04 8.67 -15.95
N VAL A 35 27.03 9.13 -15.24
CA VAL A 35 26.13 8.33 -14.44
C VAL A 35 24.71 8.54 -14.95
N LEU A 36 24.03 7.44 -15.24
CA LEU A 36 22.61 7.44 -15.59
C LEU A 36 21.84 6.76 -14.46
N THR A 37 20.76 7.38 -14.01
CA THR A 37 19.90 6.82 -12.97
C THR A 37 18.45 6.83 -13.42
N GLY A 38 17.65 5.90 -12.92
CA GLY A 38 16.23 5.79 -13.21
C GLY A 38 15.54 4.73 -12.34
N CYS A 39 14.20 4.81 -12.24
CA CYS A 39 13.42 3.90 -11.41
C CYS A 39 13.29 2.49 -12.00
N LEU A 40 13.27 2.35 -13.32
CA LEU A 40 13.18 1.06 -14.02
C LEU A 40 14.42 0.85 -14.86
N ARG A 41 14.90 -0.40 -14.92
CA ARG A 41 15.98 -0.79 -15.80
C ARG A 41 15.46 -0.84 -17.25
N ILE A 42 15.67 0.26 -17.99
CA ILE A 42 15.24 0.40 -19.39
C ILE A 42 16.25 -0.23 -20.37
N SER A 43 17.09 -1.16 -19.91
CA SER A 43 18.21 -1.68 -20.71
C SER A 43 17.79 -2.47 -21.96
N LYS A 44 16.60 -3.08 -21.96
CA LYS A 44 16.02 -3.75 -23.14
C LYS A 44 15.38 -2.80 -24.13
N GLU A 45 14.94 -1.63 -23.67
CA GLU A 45 14.56 -0.60 -24.60
C GLU A 45 15.80 -0.25 -25.39
N SER A 46 15.78 -0.42 -26.66
CA SER A 46 16.92 -0.21 -27.57
C SER A 46 17.64 1.17 -27.42
N ILE A 47 17.27 1.93 -26.39
CA ILE A 47 17.89 3.21 -25.99
C ILE A 47 19.39 3.04 -25.74
N PHE A 48 19.78 1.96 -25.07
CA PHE A 48 21.18 1.69 -24.70
C PHE A 48 21.87 0.65 -25.57
N SER A 49 21.20 0.11 -26.58
CA SER A 49 21.79 -0.93 -27.48
C SER A 49 23.04 -0.47 -28.23
N GLY A 50 23.27 0.85 -28.29
CA GLY A 50 24.48 1.44 -28.86
C GLY A 50 25.63 1.73 -27.88
N LEU A 51 25.41 1.53 -26.56
CA LEU A 51 26.38 1.84 -25.50
C LEU A 51 27.02 0.54 -24.99
N ASN A 52 28.17 0.18 -25.53
CA ASN A 52 28.84 -1.11 -25.24
C ASN A 52 29.51 -1.16 -23.86
N ASN A 53 29.70 -0.01 -23.19
CA ASN A 53 30.48 0.11 -21.96
C ASN A 53 29.63 0.43 -20.73
N LEU A 54 28.31 0.34 -20.83
CA LEU A 54 27.40 0.61 -19.72
C LEU A 54 27.47 -0.52 -18.69
N LYS A 55 27.80 -0.19 -17.45
CA LYS A 55 27.65 -1.09 -16.30
C LYS A 55 26.34 -0.71 -15.60
N VAL A 56 25.42 -1.67 -15.52
CA VAL A 56 24.12 -1.46 -14.86
C VAL A 56 24.18 -2.08 -13.49
N HIS A 57 23.76 -1.32 -12.48
CA HIS A 57 23.57 -1.78 -11.12
C HIS A 57 22.08 -1.59 -10.75
N THR A 58 21.55 -2.55 -10.02
CA THR A 58 20.15 -2.58 -9.57
C THR A 58 20.10 -2.69 -8.06
N ILE A 59 18.92 -2.52 -7.49
CA ILE A 59 18.69 -2.67 -6.05
C ILE A 59 19.01 -4.09 -5.52
N SER A 60 19.17 -5.08 -6.39
CA SER A 60 19.56 -6.45 -6.02
C SER A 60 21.06 -6.69 -6.02
N ASP A 61 21.86 -5.73 -6.50
CA ASP A 61 23.32 -5.84 -6.51
C ASP A 61 23.91 -5.48 -5.17
N VAL A 62 24.90 -6.24 -4.71
CA VAL A 62 25.65 -5.94 -3.46
C VAL A 62 26.59 -4.75 -3.63
N ARG A 63 26.95 -4.43 -4.88
CA ARG A 63 27.82 -3.28 -5.15
C ARG A 63 27.03 -1.98 -5.04
N TYR A 64 27.44 -1.10 -4.16
CA TYR A 64 26.84 0.21 -3.87
C TYR A 64 25.46 0.14 -3.17
N ASP A 65 25.12 -0.96 -2.52
CA ASP A 65 23.87 -1.17 -1.84
C ASP A 65 23.63 -0.22 -0.65
N GLU A 66 24.69 0.27 -0.01
CA GLU A 66 24.59 1.24 1.09
C GLU A 66 24.47 2.72 0.63
N PHE A 67 24.64 3.02 -0.68
CA PHE A 67 24.78 4.41 -1.15
C PHE A 67 23.48 5.03 -1.70
N PHE A 68 22.44 4.25 -1.90
CA PHE A 68 21.17 4.73 -2.47
C PHE A 68 20.01 4.75 -1.46
N GLY A 69 20.31 4.59 -0.19
CA GLY A 69 19.42 4.72 0.96
C GLY A 69 20.21 5.29 2.15
N PHE A 70 19.53 5.51 3.26
CA PHE A 70 20.22 5.75 4.54
C PHE A 70 20.36 4.43 5.28
N THR A 71 21.56 4.14 5.75
CA THR A 71 21.78 3.03 6.70
C THR A 71 21.30 3.41 8.10
N ASP A 72 21.15 2.43 8.99
CA ASP A 72 20.80 2.70 10.40
C ASP A 72 21.82 3.62 11.08
N ALA A 73 23.09 3.55 10.67
CA ALA A 73 24.15 4.43 11.16
C ALA A 73 23.98 5.88 10.70
N ASP A 74 23.63 6.09 9.42
CA ASP A 74 23.37 7.43 8.88
C ASP A 74 22.19 8.09 9.57
N VAL A 75 21.10 7.32 9.78
CA VAL A 75 19.92 7.81 10.50
C VAL A 75 20.25 8.14 11.95
N ASP A 76 21.03 7.30 12.65
CA ASP A 76 21.47 7.57 14.03
C ASP A 76 22.30 8.85 14.12
N GLU A 77 23.24 9.06 13.22
CA GLU A 77 24.08 10.26 13.19
C GLU A 77 23.23 11.51 12.95
N MET A 78 22.33 11.45 11.98
CA MET A 78 21.42 12.56 11.66
C MET A 78 20.48 12.89 12.83
N LEU A 79 19.84 11.89 13.42
CA LEU A 79 18.93 12.11 14.57
C LEU A 79 19.67 12.65 15.80
N LYS A 80 20.91 12.22 16.03
CA LYS A 80 21.76 12.75 17.09
C LYS A 80 22.13 14.21 16.83
N PHE A 81 22.48 14.55 15.59
CA PHE A 81 22.82 15.91 15.20
C PHE A 81 21.67 16.90 15.43
N TYR A 82 20.45 16.50 15.09
CA TYR A 82 19.24 17.32 15.24
C TYR A 82 18.55 17.20 16.60
N GLY A 83 19.04 16.37 17.52
CA GLY A 83 18.43 16.16 18.84
C GLY A 83 17.13 15.36 18.80
N LEU A 84 16.93 14.56 17.75
CA LEU A 84 15.70 13.79 17.49
C LEU A 84 15.84 12.30 17.82
N SER A 85 16.86 11.88 18.59
CA SER A 85 17.14 10.46 18.87
C SER A 85 15.99 9.69 19.53
N SER A 86 15.08 10.39 20.23
CA SER A 86 13.88 9.78 20.84
C SER A 86 12.84 9.28 19.82
N TYR A 87 12.92 9.70 18.56
CA TYR A 87 11.99 9.31 17.50
C TYR A 87 12.51 8.16 16.64
N LYS A 88 13.69 7.58 16.97
CA LYS A 88 14.32 6.52 16.17
C LYS A 88 13.39 5.33 15.90
N ASP A 89 12.75 4.81 16.95
CA ASP A 89 11.85 3.64 16.81
C ASP A 89 10.64 3.94 15.91
N GLU A 90 10.12 5.16 15.96
CA GLU A 90 9.02 5.59 15.12
C GLU A 90 9.45 5.71 13.66
N ILE A 91 10.59 6.37 13.40
CA ILE A 91 11.20 6.49 12.06
C ILE A 91 11.50 5.12 11.48
N ARG A 92 12.06 4.21 12.28
CA ARG A 92 12.33 2.84 11.87
C ARG A 92 11.06 2.10 11.47
N ASN A 93 10.01 2.18 12.28
CA ASN A 93 8.74 1.50 11.99
C ASN A 93 8.06 2.01 10.72
N TRP A 94 8.26 3.28 10.37
CA TRP A 94 7.57 3.90 9.25
C TRP A 94 8.35 3.86 7.95
N TYR A 95 9.69 4.01 7.97
CA TYR A 95 10.48 4.34 6.79
C TYR A 95 11.67 3.40 6.54
N ASP A 96 11.94 2.46 7.45
CA ASP A 96 12.94 1.39 7.27
C ASP A 96 12.36 0.22 6.47
N GLY A 97 13.22 -0.79 6.18
CA GLY A 97 12.80 -2.12 5.74
C GLY A 97 13.04 -2.41 4.27
N TYR A 98 13.65 -1.49 3.52
CA TYR A 98 14.15 -1.79 2.19
C TYR A 98 15.42 -2.64 2.27
N ARG A 99 15.49 -3.65 1.40
CA ARG A 99 16.67 -4.49 1.25
C ARG A 99 17.29 -4.24 -0.13
N PHE A 100 18.49 -3.62 -0.14
CA PHE A 100 19.30 -3.42 -1.32
C PHE A 100 20.53 -4.32 -1.20
N GLY A 101 20.73 -5.25 -2.15
CA GLY A 101 21.79 -6.24 -2.04
C GLY A 101 21.82 -6.91 -0.66
N ASP A 102 22.86 -6.64 0.12
CA ASP A 102 23.03 -7.12 1.49
C ASP A 102 22.79 -6.05 2.57
N ALA A 103 22.46 -4.82 2.19
CA ALA A 103 22.20 -3.71 3.09
C ALA A 103 20.70 -3.51 3.37
N ASP A 104 20.37 -3.23 4.62
CA ASP A 104 19.04 -2.72 5.01
C ASP A 104 19.10 -1.20 5.04
N VAL A 105 18.16 -0.54 4.37
CA VAL A 105 18.18 0.91 4.18
C VAL A 105 16.80 1.54 4.37
N TYR A 106 16.82 2.79 4.82
CA TYR A 106 15.66 3.67 4.90
C TYR A 106 15.50 4.47 3.60
N CYS A 107 14.27 4.88 3.29
CA CYS A 107 14.03 5.87 2.25
C CYS A 107 14.48 7.26 2.71
N PRO A 108 15.52 7.88 2.08
CA PRO A 108 16.05 9.15 2.54
C PRO A 108 15.04 10.29 2.51
N TRP A 109 14.18 10.32 1.49
CA TRP A 109 13.15 11.34 1.32
C TRP A 109 12.20 11.41 2.52
N ASP A 110 11.72 10.25 2.97
CA ASP A 110 10.73 10.15 4.02
C ASP A 110 11.33 10.51 5.38
N VAL A 111 12.54 10.00 5.65
CA VAL A 111 13.26 10.31 6.89
C VAL A 111 13.56 11.81 7.00
N ILE A 112 14.03 12.44 5.92
CA ILE A 112 14.37 13.89 5.91
C ILE A 112 13.09 14.71 6.15
N ASN A 113 12.01 14.43 5.43
CA ASN A 113 10.77 15.21 5.57
C ASN A 113 10.17 15.06 6.97
N TYR A 114 10.17 13.86 7.55
CA TYR A 114 9.66 13.68 8.90
C TYR A 114 10.54 14.36 9.95
N CYS A 115 11.86 14.32 9.80
CA CYS A 115 12.77 15.06 10.67
C CYS A 115 12.54 16.58 10.58
N ASP A 116 12.29 17.12 9.39
CA ASP A 116 12.00 18.55 9.20
C ASP A 116 10.70 18.95 9.90
N GLU A 117 9.64 18.14 9.78
CA GLU A 117 8.40 18.36 10.51
C GLU A 117 8.58 18.28 12.03
N LEU A 118 9.36 17.32 12.55
CA LEU A 118 9.64 17.19 13.97
C LEU A 118 10.41 18.37 14.54
N LEU A 119 11.28 19.00 13.73
CA LEU A 119 11.98 20.23 14.12
C LEU A 119 11.02 21.42 14.25
N ALA A 120 9.97 21.46 13.44
CA ALA A 120 8.94 22.49 13.49
C ALA A 120 7.89 22.21 14.59
N ASP A 121 7.44 20.95 14.72
CA ASP A 121 6.49 20.52 15.75
C ASP A 121 6.90 19.16 16.33
N PRO A 122 7.37 19.11 17.58
CA PRO A 122 7.73 17.85 18.26
C PRO A 122 6.57 16.86 18.45
N LYS A 123 5.34 17.24 18.11
CA LYS A 123 4.16 16.36 18.13
C LYS A 123 3.74 15.92 16.73
N ALA A 124 4.52 16.23 15.70
CA ALA A 124 4.24 15.81 14.35
C ALA A 124 4.12 14.29 14.27
N MET A 125 3.12 13.81 13.55
CA MET A 125 2.90 12.39 13.32
C MET A 125 3.52 11.98 11.97
N PRO A 126 4.10 10.78 11.86
CA PRO A 126 4.61 10.29 10.60
C PRO A 126 3.54 10.29 9.51
N GLN A 127 3.91 10.72 8.33
CA GLN A 127 3.02 10.83 7.17
C GLN A 127 3.54 9.99 6.02
N ASN A 128 2.73 9.93 4.96
CA ASN A 128 3.07 9.28 3.72
C ASN A 128 3.66 10.32 2.75
N TYR A 129 4.99 10.49 2.78
CA TYR A 129 5.69 11.48 1.95
C TYR A 129 5.92 10.98 0.52
N TRP A 130 6.04 9.68 0.35
CA TRP A 130 6.32 9.06 -0.94
C TRP A 130 5.09 9.01 -1.86
N ALA A 131 3.88 8.95 -1.31
CA ALA A 131 2.62 8.85 -2.06
C ALA A 131 2.44 9.94 -3.13
N ASN A 132 2.99 11.12 -2.88
CA ASN A 132 2.86 12.28 -3.78
C ASN A 132 3.91 12.32 -4.89
N THR A 133 4.87 11.39 -4.90
CA THR A 133 6.03 11.41 -5.81
C THR A 133 5.92 10.43 -6.96
N SER A 134 5.05 9.42 -6.89
CA SER A 134 4.94 8.36 -7.90
C SER A 134 3.55 8.29 -8.53
N GLY A 135 3.51 8.05 -9.83
CA GLY A 135 2.27 7.80 -10.57
C GLY A 135 1.71 6.42 -10.27
N ASN A 136 0.70 6.32 -9.41
CA ASN A 136 0.06 5.07 -9.04
C ASN A 136 -0.82 4.46 -10.14
N ASP A 137 -1.03 5.20 -11.25
CA ASP A 137 -1.95 4.82 -12.32
C ASP A 137 -1.55 3.53 -13.05
N LEU A 138 -0.24 3.31 -13.25
CA LEU A 138 0.28 2.10 -13.87
C LEU A 138 -0.05 0.87 -13.02
N ILE A 139 0.25 0.94 -11.73
CA ILE A 139 0.03 -0.16 -10.77
C ILE A 139 -1.46 -0.44 -10.62
N LEU A 140 -2.28 0.60 -10.50
CA LEU A 140 -3.74 0.47 -10.49
C LEU A 140 -4.27 -0.18 -11.77
N GLY A 141 -3.70 0.18 -12.92
CA GLY A 141 -4.04 -0.43 -14.22
C GLY A 141 -3.74 -1.93 -14.25
N MET A 142 -2.59 -2.33 -13.72
CA MET A 142 -2.18 -3.74 -13.64
C MET A 142 -3.04 -4.53 -12.64
N LEU A 143 -3.29 -4.00 -11.46
CA LEU A 143 -4.13 -4.64 -10.45
C LEU A 143 -5.59 -4.81 -10.89
N LYS A 144 -6.09 -3.94 -11.78
CA LYS A 144 -7.42 -4.10 -12.40
C LYS A 144 -7.51 -5.36 -13.27
N LYS A 145 -6.41 -5.72 -13.94
CA LYS A 145 -6.32 -6.90 -14.81
C LYS A 145 -5.92 -8.15 -14.03
N ALA A 146 -5.63 -8.00 -12.72
CA ALA A 146 -5.15 -9.08 -11.87
C ALA A 146 -6.19 -10.21 -11.74
N ASP A 147 -5.70 -11.42 -11.83
CA ASP A 147 -6.47 -12.64 -11.56
C ASP A 147 -6.67 -12.84 -10.04
N GLN A 148 -7.40 -13.88 -9.67
CA GLN A 148 -7.68 -14.18 -8.26
C GLN A 148 -6.39 -14.50 -7.49
N THR A 149 -5.45 -15.22 -8.09
CA THR A 149 -4.17 -15.58 -7.46
C THR A 149 -3.37 -14.32 -7.09
N THR A 150 -3.28 -13.36 -8.01
CA THR A 150 -2.60 -12.09 -7.75
C THR A 150 -3.26 -11.30 -6.62
N LYS A 151 -4.59 -11.34 -6.53
CA LYS A 151 -5.34 -10.68 -5.44
C LYS A 151 -5.06 -11.31 -4.09
N ASP A 152 -5.03 -12.65 -4.02
CA ASP A 152 -4.72 -13.39 -2.81
C ASP A 152 -3.29 -13.10 -2.32
N GLU A 153 -2.34 -12.98 -3.26
CA GLU A 153 -0.95 -12.63 -2.96
C GLU A 153 -0.80 -11.18 -2.49
N VAL A 154 -1.58 -10.24 -3.03
CA VAL A 154 -1.64 -8.86 -2.52
C VAL A 154 -2.19 -8.86 -1.08
N GLU A 155 -3.21 -9.67 -0.80
CA GLU A 155 -3.75 -9.85 0.55
C GLU A 155 -2.69 -10.41 1.49
N GLU A 156 -1.94 -11.45 1.09
CA GLU A 156 -0.84 -12.00 1.88
C GLU A 156 0.19 -10.94 2.23
N LEU A 157 0.60 -10.14 1.25
CA LEU A 157 1.56 -9.05 1.45
C LEU A 157 1.04 -7.97 2.43
N LEU A 158 -0.22 -7.57 2.28
CA LEU A 158 -0.87 -6.60 3.17
C LEU A 158 -1.02 -7.11 4.60
N ASN A 159 -1.13 -8.40 4.74
CA ASN A 159 -1.14 -9.09 6.01
C ASN A 159 0.29 -9.29 6.61
N GLY A 160 1.34 -8.71 5.98
CA GLY A 160 2.74 -8.82 6.41
C GLY A 160 3.38 -10.17 6.09
N GLY A 161 2.75 -10.94 5.21
CA GLY A 161 3.29 -12.17 4.65
C GLY A 161 4.39 -11.89 3.62
N ARG A 162 4.88 -12.98 3.04
CA ARG A 162 5.93 -12.95 2.02
C ARG A 162 5.57 -13.88 0.88
N ILE A 163 5.62 -13.38 -0.33
CA ILE A 163 5.40 -14.17 -1.53
C ILE A 163 6.72 -14.52 -2.23
N THR A 164 6.74 -15.61 -2.97
CA THR A 164 7.91 -16.00 -3.77
C THR A 164 7.58 -15.86 -5.25
N LYS A 165 8.30 -14.99 -5.94
CA LYS A 165 8.03 -14.64 -7.35
C LYS A 165 9.28 -14.59 -8.19
N ARG A 166 9.10 -14.84 -9.49
CA ARG A 166 10.11 -14.58 -10.49
C ARG A 166 10.13 -13.10 -10.83
N ILE A 167 11.28 -12.44 -10.61
CA ILE A 167 11.46 -11.01 -10.86
C ILE A 167 12.25 -10.80 -12.15
N LYS A 168 11.59 -10.23 -13.12
CA LYS A 168 12.22 -9.79 -14.37
C LYS A 168 12.76 -8.39 -14.15
N GLN A 169 14.06 -8.28 -13.95
CA GLN A 169 14.72 -6.98 -13.75
C GLN A 169 14.79 -6.13 -15.05
N GLU A 170 14.57 -6.74 -16.19
CA GLU A 170 14.66 -6.12 -17.52
C GLU A 170 13.28 -6.10 -18.19
N LEU A 171 12.32 -5.37 -17.61
CA LEU A 171 11.01 -5.15 -18.23
C LEU A 171 11.00 -3.85 -19.02
N THR A 172 10.48 -3.92 -20.25
CA THR A 172 10.11 -2.74 -21.02
C THR A 172 8.66 -2.37 -20.78
N TYR A 173 8.24 -1.14 -21.10
CA TYR A 173 6.83 -0.75 -21.03
C TYR A 173 5.92 -1.64 -21.89
N ARG A 174 6.44 -2.23 -22.98
CA ARG A 174 5.70 -3.17 -23.82
C ARG A 174 5.48 -4.51 -23.13
N ASP A 175 6.50 -4.99 -22.42
CA ASP A 175 6.46 -6.30 -21.74
C ASP A 175 5.52 -6.26 -20.50
N ILE A 176 5.21 -5.08 -19.98
CA ILE A 176 4.41 -4.94 -18.75
C ILE A 176 3.03 -5.62 -18.91
N ASP A 177 2.39 -5.44 -20.05
CA ASP A 177 1.05 -5.98 -20.33
C ASP A 177 1.05 -7.43 -20.84
N ASP A 178 2.21 -8.03 -21.09
CA ASP A 178 2.32 -9.39 -21.65
C ASP A 178 1.93 -10.49 -20.64
N SER A 179 2.00 -10.21 -19.36
CA SER A 179 1.64 -11.15 -18.30
C SER A 179 1.23 -10.42 -17.01
N THR A 180 0.19 -10.93 -16.35
CA THR A 180 -0.23 -10.45 -15.00
C THR A 180 0.89 -10.59 -13.97
N GLU A 181 1.74 -11.63 -14.09
CA GLU A 181 2.90 -11.86 -13.22
C GLU A 181 3.95 -10.74 -13.27
N ASN A 182 3.97 -9.92 -14.34
CA ASN A 182 4.93 -8.81 -14.47
C ASN A 182 4.64 -7.69 -13.44
N VAL A 183 3.45 -7.65 -12.83
CA VAL A 183 3.11 -6.72 -11.76
C VAL A 183 4.10 -6.78 -10.60
N TRP A 184 4.55 -7.98 -10.23
CA TRP A 184 5.50 -8.18 -9.14
C TRP A 184 6.85 -7.54 -9.41
N SER A 185 7.33 -7.67 -10.66
CA SER A 185 8.58 -7.04 -11.08
C SER A 185 8.49 -5.52 -11.08
N VAL A 186 7.35 -4.96 -11.48
CA VAL A 186 7.10 -3.52 -11.46
C VAL A 186 7.00 -3.01 -10.01
N LEU A 187 6.26 -3.70 -9.15
CA LEU A 187 6.12 -3.34 -7.73
C LEU A 187 7.47 -3.39 -7.00
N TYR A 188 8.30 -4.40 -7.30
CA TYR A 188 9.66 -4.51 -6.74
C TYR A 188 10.57 -3.38 -7.23
N ALA A 189 10.62 -3.15 -8.54
CA ALA A 189 11.48 -2.11 -9.13
C ALA A 189 11.05 -0.69 -8.75
N ALA A 190 9.74 -0.46 -8.54
CA ALA A 190 9.19 0.82 -8.14
C ALA A 190 9.22 1.07 -6.62
N GLY A 191 9.72 0.12 -5.82
CA GLY A 191 9.85 0.28 -4.36
C GLY A 191 8.57 0.04 -3.54
N TYR A 192 7.50 -0.50 -4.14
CA TYR A 192 6.33 -0.95 -3.38
C TYR A 192 6.59 -2.27 -2.65
N LEU A 193 7.48 -3.08 -3.19
CA LEU A 193 7.96 -4.29 -2.57
C LEU A 193 9.47 -4.22 -2.42
N THR A 194 9.96 -4.90 -1.42
CA THR A 194 11.37 -5.23 -1.24
C THR A 194 11.52 -6.74 -1.19
N GLY A 195 12.73 -7.24 -1.26
CA GLY A 195 12.92 -8.69 -1.24
C GLY A 195 14.36 -9.14 -1.29
N THR A 196 14.55 -10.43 -1.05
CA THR A 196 15.84 -11.10 -1.16
C THR A 196 15.74 -12.25 -2.15
N HIS A 197 16.85 -12.53 -2.81
CA HIS A 197 17.00 -13.73 -3.61
C HIS A 197 16.75 -14.99 -2.74
N VAL A 198 16.08 -15.99 -3.32
CA VAL A 198 15.86 -17.28 -2.62
C VAL A 198 17.09 -18.15 -2.82
N GLU A 199 17.76 -18.52 -1.71
CA GLU A 199 18.92 -19.40 -1.77
C GLU A 199 18.58 -20.74 -2.47
N GLN A 200 19.51 -21.22 -3.29
CA GLN A 200 19.38 -22.48 -4.07
C GLN A 200 18.27 -22.47 -5.15
N ALA A 201 17.65 -21.32 -5.43
CA ALA A 201 16.72 -21.16 -6.56
C ALA A 201 17.42 -20.49 -7.76
N ASP A 202 16.69 -20.36 -8.88
CA ASP A 202 17.16 -19.57 -10.03
C ASP A 202 17.41 -18.12 -9.61
N ALA A 203 18.38 -17.46 -10.26
CA ALA A 203 18.83 -16.10 -9.92
C ALA A 203 17.75 -15.02 -10.01
N ASP A 204 16.62 -15.31 -10.59
CA ASP A 204 15.47 -14.42 -10.76
C ASP A 204 14.31 -14.73 -9.78
N ILE A 205 14.48 -15.67 -8.85
CA ILE A 205 13.48 -16.02 -7.83
C ILE A 205 13.73 -15.23 -6.55
N PHE A 206 12.76 -14.40 -6.17
CA PHE A 206 12.83 -13.55 -5.00
C PHE A 206 11.70 -13.85 -4.02
N ARG A 207 12.01 -13.71 -2.74
CA ARG A 207 11.02 -13.63 -1.67
C ARG A 207 10.75 -12.16 -1.39
N LEU A 208 9.52 -11.74 -1.62
CA LEU A 208 9.08 -10.34 -1.60
C LEU A 208 8.20 -10.06 -0.38
N TRP A 209 8.26 -8.83 0.13
CA TRP A 209 7.38 -8.30 1.19
C TRP A 209 7.21 -6.79 1.08
N VAL A 210 6.22 -6.24 1.77
CA VAL A 210 6.02 -4.79 1.92
C VAL A 210 7.07 -4.25 2.91
N PRO A 211 7.89 -3.26 2.53
CA PRO A 211 9.03 -2.84 3.34
C PRO A 211 8.65 -2.26 4.70
N ASN A 212 7.65 -1.38 4.76
CA ASN A 212 7.37 -0.59 5.95
C ASN A 212 5.90 -0.13 6.03
N ARG A 213 5.58 0.62 7.09
CA ARG A 213 4.23 1.12 7.35
C ARG A 213 3.73 2.13 6.33
N GLU A 214 4.60 2.98 5.82
CA GLU A 214 4.23 3.95 4.78
C GLU A 214 3.71 3.24 3.53
N ILE A 215 4.49 2.29 3.01
CA ILE A 215 4.12 1.52 1.82
C ILE A 215 2.90 0.63 2.08
N CYS A 216 2.80 0.05 3.27
CA CYS A 216 1.60 -0.71 3.66
C CYS A 216 0.34 0.17 3.56
N LYS A 217 0.40 1.42 4.02
CA LYS A 217 -0.71 2.37 3.91
C LYS A 217 -1.06 2.70 2.45
N LEU A 218 -0.05 2.85 1.59
CA LEU A 218 -0.27 3.02 0.14
C LEU A 218 -0.98 1.82 -0.49
N PHE A 219 -0.57 0.60 -0.14
CA PHE A 219 -1.27 -0.60 -0.61
C PHE A 219 -2.73 -0.62 -0.17
N TYR A 220 -3.06 -0.18 1.05
CA TYR A 220 -4.46 -0.06 1.47
C TYR A 220 -5.24 0.92 0.61
N GLU A 221 -4.67 2.07 0.30
CA GLU A 221 -5.28 3.05 -0.59
C GLU A 221 -5.49 2.47 -2.01
N LEU A 222 -4.55 1.65 -2.49
CA LEU A 222 -4.68 0.94 -3.76
C LEU A 222 -5.82 -0.08 -3.73
N VAL A 223 -5.91 -0.88 -2.67
CA VAL A 223 -6.99 -1.86 -2.46
C VAL A 223 -8.33 -1.14 -2.31
N GLU A 224 -8.41 -0.07 -1.52
CA GLU A 224 -9.61 0.76 -1.39
C GLU A 224 -10.09 1.28 -2.74
N ASN A 225 -9.18 1.86 -3.53
CA ASN A 225 -9.49 2.37 -4.85
C ASN A 225 -9.94 1.26 -5.81
N TRP A 226 -9.32 0.09 -5.72
CA TRP A 226 -9.72 -1.07 -6.52
C TRP A 226 -11.12 -1.55 -6.15
N PHE A 227 -11.43 -1.74 -4.86
CA PHE A 227 -12.78 -2.08 -4.41
C PHE A 227 -13.80 -1.02 -4.83
N ARG A 228 -13.46 0.26 -4.73
CA ARG A 228 -14.33 1.34 -5.19
C ARG A 228 -14.65 1.27 -6.69
N MET A 229 -13.73 0.75 -7.51
CA MET A 229 -13.97 0.55 -8.94
C MET A 229 -14.81 -0.70 -9.23
N VAL A 230 -14.55 -1.80 -8.54
CA VAL A 230 -15.38 -3.03 -8.63
C VAL A 230 -16.81 -2.71 -8.22
N THR A 231 -16.97 -1.92 -7.18
CA THR A 231 -18.28 -1.52 -6.65
C THR A 231 -19.07 -0.59 -7.59
N ARG A 232 -18.41 0.21 -8.40
CA ARG A 232 -19.09 1.04 -9.42
C ARG A 232 -19.81 0.21 -10.49
N SER A 233 -19.45 -1.07 -10.67
CA SER A 233 -20.10 -1.97 -11.61
C SER A 233 -21.42 -2.56 -11.08
N ASP A 234 -21.66 -2.58 -9.75
CA ASP A 234 -22.89 -3.06 -9.11
C ASP A 234 -23.43 -2.05 -8.09
N THR A 235 -23.73 -0.85 -8.58
CA THR A 235 -24.22 0.28 -7.76
C THR A 235 -25.47 -0.09 -6.94
N ALA A 236 -26.35 -0.98 -7.46
CA ALA A 236 -27.59 -1.34 -6.79
C ALA A 236 -27.32 -2.21 -5.54
N ARG A 237 -26.38 -3.16 -5.61
CA ARG A 237 -25.97 -4.02 -4.48
C ARG A 237 -25.33 -3.19 -3.38
N ILE A 238 -24.44 -2.25 -3.75
CA ILE A 238 -23.74 -1.38 -2.81
C ILE A 238 -24.66 -0.39 -2.13
N ASN A 239 -25.59 0.21 -2.89
CA ASN A 239 -26.57 1.10 -2.29
C ASN A 239 -27.43 0.37 -1.26
N ARG A 240 -27.80 -0.89 -1.50
CA ARG A 240 -28.51 -1.73 -0.51
C ARG A 240 -27.62 -2.00 0.71
N PHE A 241 -26.36 -2.36 0.51
CA PHE A 241 -25.40 -2.60 1.58
C PHE A 241 -25.24 -1.36 2.47
N CYS A 242 -24.94 -0.22 1.88
CA CYS A 242 -24.79 1.03 2.63
C CYS A 242 -26.10 1.43 3.34
N ALA A 243 -27.26 1.27 2.68
CA ALA A 243 -28.55 1.61 3.26
C ALA A 243 -28.94 0.75 4.48
N ALA A 244 -28.32 -0.41 4.67
CA ALA A 244 -28.57 -1.28 5.83
C ALA A 244 -27.98 -0.69 7.13
N PHE A 245 -26.87 0.05 7.07
CA PHE A 245 -26.24 0.62 8.28
C PHE A 245 -27.12 1.63 9.03
N PRO A 246 -27.68 2.68 8.41
CA PRO A 246 -28.56 3.60 9.12
C PRO A 246 -29.91 2.97 9.52
N LYS A 247 -30.29 1.84 8.91
CA LYS A 247 -31.50 1.08 9.24
C LYS A 247 -31.30 0.09 10.39
N GLU A 248 -30.08 -0.05 10.89
CA GLU A 248 -29.75 -0.99 11.97
C GLU A 248 -29.98 -2.46 11.59
N ASP A 249 -29.82 -2.78 10.30
CA ASP A 249 -30.03 -4.13 9.75
C ASP A 249 -28.71 -4.92 9.72
N ALA A 250 -28.23 -5.31 10.89
CA ALA A 250 -26.96 -6.07 11.03
C ALA A 250 -26.97 -7.40 10.25
N PRO A 251 -28.09 -8.18 10.23
CA PRO A 251 -28.15 -9.39 9.40
C PRO A 251 -27.94 -9.10 7.91
N ALA A 252 -28.62 -8.08 7.36
CA ALA A 252 -28.45 -7.74 5.95
C ALA A 252 -27.02 -7.25 5.63
N ILE A 253 -26.36 -6.52 6.55
CA ILE A 253 -24.95 -6.14 6.40
C ILE A 253 -24.07 -7.39 6.37
N GLN A 254 -24.29 -8.33 7.30
CA GLN A 254 -23.53 -9.58 7.39
C GLN A 254 -23.65 -10.42 6.13
N ASP A 255 -24.88 -10.67 5.68
CA ASP A 255 -25.14 -11.49 4.48
C ASP A 255 -24.45 -10.88 3.24
N MET A 256 -24.57 -9.57 3.05
CA MET A 256 -23.92 -8.90 1.92
C MET A 256 -22.40 -8.87 2.03
N LEU A 257 -21.83 -8.72 3.24
CA LEU A 257 -20.37 -8.85 3.44
C LEU A 257 -19.91 -10.26 3.15
N HIS A 258 -20.62 -11.26 3.63
CA HIS A 258 -20.32 -12.67 3.35
C HIS A 258 -20.29 -12.95 1.85
N ASP A 259 -21.30 -12.49 1.11
CA ASP A 259 -21.33 -12.61 -0.35
C ASP A 259 -20.12 -11.92 -1.01
N TYR A 260 -19.73 -10.71 -0.55
CA TYR A 260 -18.53 -10.03 -1.06
C TYR A 260 -17.25 -10.80 -0.76
N LEU A 261 -17.14 -11.38 0.42
CA LEU A 261 -15.98 -12.18 0.81
C LEU A 261 -15.87 -13.44 -0.07
N TRP A 262 -16.99 -14.12 -0.34
CA TRP A 262 -16.99 -15.32 -1.18
C TRP A 262 -16.76 -15.03 -2.66
N ASP A 263 -17.29 -13.94 -3.17
CA ASP A 263 -17.13 -13.53 -4.57
C ASP A 263 -15.72 -12.94 -4.86
N SER A 264 -15.05 -12.37 -3.83
CA SER A 264 -13.87 -11.52 -4.02
C SER A 264 -12.59 -12.03 -3.36
N ILE A 265 -12.66 -12.99 -2.42
CA ILE A 265 -11.51 -13.42 -1.59
C ILE A 265 -11.26 -14.92 -1.73
N SER A 266 -10.00 -15.34 -1.85
CA SER A 266 -9.56 -16.75 -1.83
C SER A 266 -8.99 -17.14 -0.46
N VAL A 267 -9.30 -18.37 -0.02
CA VAL A 267 -8.87 -18.90 1.29
C VAL A 267 -7.56 -19.70 1.14
N ARG A 268 -6.48 -19.05 0.79
CA ARG A 268 -5.16 -19.66 0.87
C ARG A 268 -4.21 -18.71 1.57
N ASP A 269 -4.10 -18.88 2.88
CA ASP A 269 -2.97 -18.57 3.75
C ASP A 269 -3.30 -17.79 5.02
N THR A 270 -3.24 -18.57 6.08
CA THR A 270 -3.58 -18.17 7.44
C THR A 270 -2.36 -18.02 8.37
N ALA A 271 -1.16 -17.76 7.85
CA ALA A 271 0.07 -17.74 8.64
C ALA A 271 0.60 -16.33 8.97
N VAL A 272 -0.27 -15.32 9.14
CA VAL A 272 0.15 -13.90 9.23
C VAL A 272 -0.22 -13.24 10.57
N ARG A 273 0.54 -12.22 10.98
CA ARG A 273 0.37 -11.49 12.25
C ARG A 273 -0.99 -10.77 12.32
N ARG A 274 -1.69 -10.95 13.44
CA ARG A 274 -3.04 -10.48 13.73
C ARG A 274 -3.36 -9.04 13.31
N ASN A 275 -2.46 -8.09 13.58
CA ASN A 275 -2.71 -6.66 13.32
C ASN A 275 -2.76 -6.27 11.83
N MET A 276 -2.35 -7.15 10.94
CA MET A 276 -2.35 -6.89 9.50
C MET A 276 -3.58 -7.45 8.80
N LYS A 277 -4.18 -8.49 9.35
CA LYS A 277 -5.43 -9.06 8.82
C LYS A 277 -6.61 -8.09 8.98
N GLU A 278 -6.71 -7.40 10.13
CA GLU A 278 -7.73 -6.37 10.36
C GLU A 278 -7.69 -5.26 9.29
N ASN A 279 -6.49 -4.90 8.86
CA ASN A 279 -6.29 -3.80 7.91
C ASN A 279 -6.85 -4.09 6.50
N PHE A 280 -6.74 -5.32 6.02
CA PHE A 280 -7.32 -5.70 4.73
C PHE A 280 -8.84 -5.53 4.73
N TYR A 281 -9.53 -6.09 5.73
CA TYR A 281 -10.99 -5.97 5.85
C TYR A 281 -11.43 -4.53 6.11
N HIS A 282 -10.58 -3.75 6.80
CA HIS A 282 -10.77 -2.32 6.98
C HIS A 282 -10.75 -1.57 5.64
N GLY A 283 -9.73 -1.82 4.80
CA GLY A 283 -9.62 -1.21 3.47
C GLY A 283 -10.79 -1.59 2.55
N MET A 284 -11.18 -2.87 2.55
CA MET A 284 -12.34 -3.37 1.81
C MET A 284 -13.63 -2.65 2.24
N LEU A 285 -13.93 -2.66 3.53
CA LEU A 285 -15.14 -2.05 4.06
C LEU A 285 -15.17 -0.53 3.82
N LEU A 286 -14.04 0.12 3.98
CA LEU A 286 -13.89 1.55 3.70
C LEU A 286 -14.18 1.88 2.23
N GLY A 287 -13.68 1.06 1.30
CA GLY A 287 -13.95 1.20 -0.14
C GLY A 287 -15.44 1.05 -0.47
N LEU A 288 -16.12 0.07 0.13
CA LEU A 288 -17.56 -0.11 -0.01
C LEU A 288 -18.36 1.10 0.52
N LEU A 289 -18.02 1.58 1.70
CA LEU A 289 -18.75 2.69 2.36
C LEU A 289 -18.50 4.05 1.71
N ARG A 290 -17.29 4.31 1.20
CA ARG A 290 -16.96 5.54 0.48
C ARG A 290 -17.57 5.64 -0.92
N SER A 291 -18.22 4.56 -1.40
CA SER A 291 -19.04 4.64 -2.61
C SER A 291 -20.28 5.54 -2.46
N GLN A 292 -20.67 5.87 -1.23
CA GLN A 292 -21.74 6.81 -0.93
C GLN A 292 -21.21 8.25 -0.87
N ASP A 293 -21.26 8.97 -1.98
CA ASP A 293 -20.75 10.34 -2.10
C ASP A 293 -21.36 11.32 -1.08
N SER A 294 -22.58 11.03 -0.62
CA SER A 294 -23.27 11.87 0.37
C SER A 294 -22.82 11.62 1.81
N TRP A 295 -22.05 10.58 2.08
CA TRP A 295 -21.59 10.23 3.42
C TRP A 295 -20.21 10.81 3.71
N LEU A 296 -20.04 11.32 4.91
CA LEU A 296 -18.72 11.68 5.40
C LEU A 296 -18.10 10.48 6.12
N VAL A 297 -17.34 9.67 5.36
CA VAL A 297 -16.66 8.47 5.86
C VAL A 297 -15.22 8.82 6.22
N ARG A 298 -14.81 8.52 7.44
CA ARG A 298 -13.45 8.74 7.96
C ARG A 298 -12.86 7.43 8.47
N SER A 299 -11.62 7.18 8.12
CA SER A 299 -10.81 6.05 8.60
C SER A 299 -9.85 6.53 9.67
N ASN A 300 -9.62 5.70 10.68
CA ASN A 300 -8.68 5.97 11.79
C ASN A 300 -8.86 7.40 12.36
N ALA A 301 -10.10 7.81 12.56
CA ALA A 301 -10.41 9.14 13.03
C ALA A 301 -10.18 9.23 14.54
N GLU A 302 -9.49 10.28 14.98
CA GLU A 302 -9.39 10.62 16.40
C GLU A 302 -10.77 10.91 16.97
N MET A 303 -11.22 10.08 17.92
CA MET A 303 -12.54 10.15 18.51
C MET A 303 -12.48 9.70 19.99
N GLY A 304 -13.03 10.53 20.87
CA GLY A 304 -13.01 10.23 22.31
C GLY A 304 -11.57 10.11 22.83
N GLU A 305 -11.24 8.95 23.39
CA GLU A 305 -9.94 8.66 23.99
C GLU A 305 -9.09 7.70 23.08
N GLY A 306 -9.26 7.79 21.76
CA GLY A 306 -8.50 6.95 20.80
C GLY A 306 -8.92 7.17 19.34
N TYR A 307 -8.60 6.20 18.52
CA TYR A 307 -8.88 6.21 17.08
C TYR A 307 -9.89 5.11 16.76
N SER A 308 -11.03 5.48 16.16
CA SER A 308 -12.01 4.52 15.65
C SER A 308 -11.59 4.03 14.27
N ASP A 309 -11.80 2.75 13.96
CA ASP A 309 -11.45 2.21 12.64
C ASP A 309 -12.21 2.95 11.54
N ILE A 310 -13.52 2.99 11.60
CA ILE A 310 -14.35 3.73 10.65
C ILE A 310 -15.43 4.53 11.38
N SER A 311 -15.59 5.79 11.00
CA SER A 311 -16.70 6.62 11.42
C SER A 311 -17.42 7.24 10.25
N ILE A 312 -18.74 7.28 10.31
CA ILE A 312 -19.59 7.77 9.24
C ILE A 312 -20.54 8.83 9.81
N GLN A 313 -20.76 9.88 9.04
CA GLN A 313 -21.83 10.84 9.27
C GLN A 313 -22.68 10.95 8.01
N THR A 314 -23.97 10.59 8.13
CA THR A 314 -24.91 10.68 7.03
C THR A 314 -25.53 12.08 6.90
N PRO A 315 -26.13 12.45 5.75
CA PRO A 315 -26.85 13.71 5.59
C PRO A 315 -27.97 13.90 6.61
N ASP A 316 -28.63 12.82 7.05
CA ASP A 316 -29.70 12.82 8.05
C ASP A 316 -29.18 12.98 9.49
N ARG A 317 -27.88 13.27 9.66
CA ARG A 317 -27.18 13.41 10.93
C ARG A 317 -27.21 12.14 11.79
N ILE A 318 -27.19 10.96 11.13
CA ILE A 318 -26.92 9.70 11.80
C ILE A 318 -25.40 9.52 11.83
N GLY A 319 -24.85 9.28 13.02
CA GLY A 319 -23.46 8.91 13.21
C GLY A 319 -23.35 7.40 13.34
N ILE A 320 -22.40 6.80 12.65
CA ILE A 320 -22.13 5.36 12.72
C ILE A 320 -20.67 5.19 13.10
N VAL A 321 -20.40 4.37 14.10
CA VAL A 321 -19.06 3.95 14.52
C VAL A 321 -18.93 2.48 14.23
N ILE A 322 -17.87 2.10 13.52
CA ILE A 322 -17.57 0.70 13.21
C ILE A 322 -16.18 0.40 13.74
N GLU A 323 -16.07 -0.66 14.51
CA GLU A 323 -14.82 -1.23 14.98
C GLU A 323 -14.67 -2.63 14.41
N LEU A 324 -13.50 -2.94 13.87
CA LEU A 324 -13.20 -4.20 13.20
C LEU A 324 -12.30 -5.07 14.07
N LYS A 325 -12.49 -6.38 14.00
CA LYS A 325 -11.58 -7.36 14.63
C LYS A 325 -11.38 -8.55 13.72
N TYR A 326 -10.17 -9.08 13.71
CA TYR A 326 -9.91 -10.37 13.12
C TYR A 326 -9.89 -11.45 14.21
N ALA A 327 -10.64 -12.53 14.00
CA ALA A 327 -10.76 -13.65 14.92
C ALA A 327 -9.82 -14.80 14.50
N ASP A 328 -8.57 -14.79 14.97
CA ASP A 328 -7.58 -15.84 14.64
C ASP A 328 -8.01 -17.25 15.11
N ASP A 329 -8.82 -17.31 16.17
CA ASP A 329 -9.35 -18.53 16.75
C ASP A 329 -10.71 -18.95 16.16
N GLY A 330 -11.20 -18.18 15.16
CA GLY A 330 -12.52 -18.38 14.56
C GLY A 330 -13.70 -17.95 15.43
N ASN A 331 -13.46 -17.39 16.63
CA ASN A 331 -14.52 -16.96 17.53
C ASN A 331 -15.01 -15.54 17.19
N LEU A 332 -15.81 -15.45 16.16
CA LEU A 332 -16.38 -14.18 15.65
C LEU A 332 -17.20 -13.44 16.71
N GLU A 333 -17.98 -14.16 17.53
CA GLU A 333 -18.83 -13.57 18.56
C GLU A 333 -17.99 -12.84 19.65
N ALA A 334 -16.93 -13.49 20.12
CA ALA A 334 -16.01 -12.89 21.09
C ALA A 334 -15.28 -11.67 20.48
N ALA A 335 -14.92 -11.74 19.20
CA ALA A 335 -14.27 -10.63 18.50
C ALA A 335 -15.22 -9.44 18.32
N CYS A 336 -16.48 -9.64 17.92
CA CYS A 336 -17.51 -8.59 17.86
C CYS A 336 -17.74 -7.95 19.24
N SER A 337 -17.80 -8.77 20.29
CA SER A 337 -17.97 -8.27 21.67
C SER A 337 -16.80 -7.38 22.10
N LYS A 338 -15.56 -7.74 21.73
CA LYS A 338 -14.37 -6.92 21.96
C LYS A 338 -14.43 -5.59 21.18
N ALA A 339 -14.88 -5.63 19.93
CA ALA A 339 -15.05 -4.44 19.10
C ALA A 339 -16.03 -3.45 19.74
N LEU A 340 -17.21 -3.91 20.12
CA LEU A 340 -18.21 -3.07 20.78
C LEU A 340 -17.73 -2.52 22.13
N LYS A 341 -17.06 -3.35 22.91
CA LYS A 341 -16.46 -2.93 24.20
C LYS A 341 -15.42 -1.82 24.00
N GLN A 342 -14.58 -1.91 22.96
CA GLN A 342 -13.59 -0.89 22.61
C GLN A 342 -14.25 0.44 22.25
N ILE A 343 -15.36 0.42 21.50
CA ILE A 343 -16.13 1.62 21.14
C ILE A 343 -16.62 2.33 22.43
N GLU A 344 -17.09 1.58 23.43
CA GLU A 344 -17.56 2.12 24.70
C GLU A 344 -16.41 2.66 25.56
N GLU A 345 -15.39 1.85 25.79
CA GLU A 345 -14.24 2.21 26.64
C GLU A 345 -13.51 3.44 26.12
N LYS A 346 -13.35 3.57 24.81
CA LYS A 346 -12.70 4.69 24.15
C LYS A 346 -13.63 5.88 23.87
N LYS A 347 -14.92 5.78 24.22
CA LYS A 347 -15.92 6.84 24.07
C LYS A 347 -16.02 7.42 22.66
N TYR A 348 -15.87 6.60 21.63
CA TYR A 348 -15.88 7.08 20.23
C TYR A 348 -17.19 7.80 19.85
N ALA A 349 -18.31 7.42 20.44
CA ALA A 349 -19.59 8.07 20.23
C ALA A 349 -19.59 9.57 20.61
N GLU A 350 -18.79 9.98 21.59
CA GLU A 350 -18.74 11.39 22.02
C GLU A 350 -18.20 12.31 20.93
N GLY A 351 -17.23 11.82 20.12
CA GLY A 351 -16.71 12.56 18.98
C GLY A 351 -17.77 12.87 17.93
N LEU A 352 -18.69 11.94 17.67
CA LEU A 352 -19.83 12.16 16.75
C LEU A 352 -20.89 13.10 17.37
N LYS A 353 -21.18 12.97 18.68
CA LYS A 353 -22.11 13.88 19.37
C LYS A 353 -21.66 15.33 19.23
N ARG A 354 -20.37 15.62 19.44
CA ARG A 354 -19.80 16.97 19.29
C ARG A 354 -19.96 17.54 17.88
N ARG A 355 -20.11 16.67 16.88
CA ARG A 355 -20.31 17.06 15.47
C ARG A 355 -21.79 17.21 15.09
N GLY A 356 -22.70 17.18 16.05
CA GLY A 356 -24.12 17.45 15.86
C GLY A 356 -24.93 16.29 15.30
N THR A 357 -24.49 15.05 15.50
CA THR A 357 -25.29 13.85 15.15
C THR A 357 -26.48 13.70 16.09
N LYS A 358 -27.63 13.33 15.54
CA LYS A 358 -28.89 13.13 16.29
C LYS A 358 -29.03 11.72 16.86
N LYS A 359 -28.49 10.74 16.13
CA LYS A 359 -28.53 9.33 16.47
C LYS A 359 -27.15 8.74 16.24
N ILE A 360 -26.71 7.85 17.11
CA ILE A 360 -25.43 7.14 16.95
C ILE A 360 -25.68 5.65 16.99
N ILE A 361 -25.14 4.94 16.00
CA ILE A 361 -25.23 3.51 15.85
C ILE A 361 -23.80 2.96 15.95
N LYS A 362 -23.63 1.84 16.63
CA LYS A 362 -22.33 1.22 16.86
C LYS A 362 -22.34 -0.19 16.29
N TYR A 363 -21.32 -0.50 15.50
CA TYR A 363 -21.15 -1.84 14.93
C TYR A 363 -19.81 -2.42 15.36
N GLY A 364 -19.82 -3.64 15.86
CA GLY A 364 -18.66 -4.51 15.95
C GLY A 364 -18.71 -5.51 14.81
N ILE A 365 -17.71 -5.50 13.95
CA ILE A 365 -17.62 -6.41 12.82
C ILE A 365 -16.37 -7.27 12.98
N ALA A 366 -16.57 -8.59 12.95
CA ALA A 366 -15.47 -9.54 13.04
C ALA A 366 -15.34 -10.32 11.74
N PHE A 367 -14.10 -10.63 11.39
CA PHE A 367 -13.75 -11.43 10.22
C PHE A 367 -12.88 -12.61 10.62
N CYS A 368 -13.06 -13.73 9.94
CA CYS A 368 -12.18 -14.89 9.97
C CYS A 368 -12.21 -15.51 8.57
N GLU A 369 -11.14 -15.34 7.79
CA GLU A 369 -11.10 -15.80 6.39
C GLU A 369 -12.30 -15.26 5.57
N LYS A 370 -13.16 -16.13 5.06
CA LYS A 370 -14.37 -15.76 4.31
C LYS A 370 -15.62 -15.58 5.19
N GLU A 371 -15.49 -15.82 6.48
CA GLU A 371 -16.58 -15.68 7.41
C GLU A 371 -16.56 -14.30 8.07
N CYS A 372 -17.74 -13.76 8.31
CA CYS A 372 -17.89 -12.52 9.06
C CYS A 372 -19.10 -12.57 9.99
N MET A 373 -19.04 -11.74 11.01
CA MET A 373 -20.16 -11.49 11.92
C MET A 373 -20.30 -9.99 12.14
N VAL A 374 -21.54 -9.53 12.16
CA VAL A 374 -21.89 -8.14 12.40
C VAL A 374 -22.82 -8.06 13.60
N VAL A 375 -22.39 -7.35 14.62
CA VAL A 375 -23.18 -7.12 15.82
C VAL A 375 -23.32 -5.61 16.05
N MET A 376 -24.48 -5.20 16.52
CA MET A 376 -24.87 -3.82 16.76
C MET A 376 -25.17 -3.59 18.25
N ALA A 377 -24.89 -2.38 18.77
CA ALA A 377 -25.26 -1.92 20.12
C ALA A 377 -25.87 -0.51 20.09
#